data_b0cb584df41a4ffacfa9f6c4e4515b86
#
_entry.id   b0cb584df41a4ffacfa9f6c4e4515b86
#
_cell.length_a   1.000
_cell.length_b   1.000
_cell.length_c   1.000
_cell.angle_alpha   90.00
_cell.angle_beta   90.00
_cell.angle_gamma   90.00
#
_symmetry.space_group_name_H-M   'P 1'
#
loop_
_entity.id
_entity.type
_entity.pdbx_description
1 polymer ?
#
loop_
_entity_poly.entity_id
_entity_poly.type
_entity_poly.pdbx_seq_one_letter_code
_entity_poly.pdbx_strand_id
1 'polypeptide(L)'
;MSDLRTRLGREGERVAEAHLRRRGYRVIERNFRTREGELDLIGFDGATIVFCEVKTRRAGTREPWESLGPAKRRQVRTMAAIWLATRQSRPRAAELRFDAIAVAFDARGDLAGLDHLEGAF
;
A
#
# COMPACT_ATOMS: atom_id res chain seq x y z
N MET A 1 -16.82 -17.22 4.75
CA MET A 1 -16.74 -17.21 3.27
C MET A 1 -16.18 -15.89 2.81
N SER A 2 -15.05 -15.89 2.13
CA SER A 2 -14.53 -14.66 1.59
C SER A 2 -15.24 -14.33 0.30
N ASP A 3 -15.74 -13.10 0.20
CA ASP A 3 -16.39 -12.66 -1.01
C ASP A 3 -15.35 -12.25 -2.08
N LEU A 4 -15.83 -11.89 -3.25
CA LEU A 4 -14.99 -11.52 -4.36
C LEU A 4 -14.13 -10.29 -4.04
N ARG A 5 -14.68 -9.31 -3.31
CA ARG A 5 -13.95 -8.11 -2.91
C ARG A 5 -12.73 -8.44 -2.09
N THR A 6 -12.91 -9.32 -1.09
CA THR A 6 -11.80 -9.72 -0.23
C THR A 6 -10.70 -10.43 -1.02
N ARG A 7 -11.10 -11.33 -1.92
CA ARG A 7 -10.12 -12.04 -2.75
C ARG A 7 -9.37 -11.12 -3.70
N LEU A 8 -10.07 -10.18 -4.33
CA LEU A 8 -9.42 -9.21 -5.21
C LEU A 8 -8.49 -8.28 -4.42
N GLY A 9 -8.89 -7.90 -3.21
CA GLY A 9 -8.04 -7.08 -2.34
C GLY A 9 -6.73 -7.78 -2.00
N ARG A 10 -6.80 -9.06 -1.63
CA ARG A 10 -5.60 -9.84 -1.34
C ARG A 10 -4.72 -10.01 -2.58
N GLU A 11 -5.34 -10.25 -3.72
CA GLU A 11 -4.61 -10.38 -4.97
C GLU A 11 -3.95 -9.06 -5.36
N GLY A 12 -4.65 -7.94 -5.16
CA GLY A 12 -4.09 -6.62 -5.39
C GLY A 12 -2.88 -6.36 -4.53
N GLU A 13 -2.92 -6.76 -3.26
CA GLU A 13 -1.76 -6.62 -2.37
C GLU A 13 -0.59 -7.47 -2.82
N ARG A 14 -0.83 -8.69 -3.30
CA ARG A 14 0.24 -9.52 -3.85
C ARG A 14 0.88 -8.90 -5.08
N VAL A 15 0.07 -8.36 -5.96
CA VAL A 15 0.56 -7.68 -7.17
C VAL A 15 1.38 -6.46 -6.79
N ALA A 16 0.89 -5.66 -5.83
CA ALA A 16 1.62 -4.49 -5.35
C ALA A 16 2.95 -4.87 -4.71
N GLU A 17 2.97 -5.94 -3.92
CA GLU A 17 4.21 -6.42 -3.30
C GLU A 17 5.22 -6.86 -4.36
N ALA A 18 4.79 -7.62 -5.37
CA ALA A 18 5.67 -8.04 -6.44
C ALA A 18 6.22 -6.84 -7.20
N HIS A 19 5.39 -5.81 -7.40
CA HIS A 19 5.81 -4.57 -8.03
C HIS A 19 6.91 -3.87 -7.21
N LEU A 20 6.72 -3.75 -5.89
CA LEU A 20 7.72 -3.13 -5.02
C LEU A 20 9.03 -3.91 -5.06
N ARG A 21 8.98 -5.23 -5.05
CA ARG A 21 10.18 -6.06 -5.12
C ARG A 21 10.95 -5.84 -6.42
N ARG A 22 10.23 -5.74 -7.55
CA ARG A 22 10.88 -5.44 -8.83
C ARG A 22 11.55 -4.08 -8.84
N ARG A 23 11.06 -3.16 -8.01
CA ARG A 23 11.63 -1.83 -7.89
C ARG A 23 12.73 -1.73 -6.83
N GLY A 24 13.13 -2.87 -6.27
CA GLY A 24 14.23 -2.91 -5.31
C GLY A 24 13.84 -2.83 -3.85
N TYR A 25 12.55 -2.87 -3.53
CA TYR A 25 12.08 -2.84 -2.15
C TYR A 25 11.95 -4.25 -1.59
N ARG A 26 12.39 -4.42 -0.35
CA ARG A 26 12.04 -5.58 0.46
C ARG A 26 10.80 -5.21 1.25
N VAL A 27 9.78 -6.04 1.23
CA VAL A 27 8.58 -5.81 2.04
C VAL A 27 8.88 -6.30 3.45
N ILE A 28 8.88 -5.39 4.41
CA ILE A 28 9.25 -5.68 5.79
C ILE A 28 8.04 -5.89 6.70
N GLU A 29 6.87 -5.44 6.29
CA GLU A 29 5.64 -5.74 7.02
C GLU A 29 4.43 -5.61 6.11
N ARG A 30 3.40 -6.42 6.39
CA ARG A 30 2.13 -6.42 5.65
C ARG A 30 0.99 -6.25 6.64
N ASN A 31 -0.04 -5.52 6.20
CA ASN A 31 -1.31 -5.41 6.93
C ASN A 31 -1.11 -5.02 8.40
N PHE A 32 -0.36 -3.95 8.60
CA PHE A 32 -0.19 -3.39 9.94
C PHE A 32 -1.47 -2.68 10.35
N ARG A 33 -2.12 -3.19 11.39
CA ARG A 33 -3.42 -2.70 11.85
C ARG A 33 -3.36 -2.20 13.28
N THR A 34 -4.07 -1.10 13.53
CA THR A 34 -4.30 -0.58 14.86
C THR A 34 -5.74 -0.07 14.93
N ARG A 35 -6.10 0.51 16.07
CA ARG A 35 -7.41 1.14 16.23
C ARG A 35 -7.59 2.33 15.29
N GLU A 36 -6.50 2.94 14.85
CA GLU A 36 -6.51 4.12 13.98
C GLU A 36 -6.61 3.76 12.50
N GLY A 37 -6.39 2.51 12.12
CA GLY A 37 -6.50 2.11 10.72
C GLY A 37 -5.53 1.01 10.34
N GLU A 38 -5.14 1.02 9.05
CA GLU A 38 -4.31 -0.02 8.46
C GLU A 38 -3.32 0.56 7.47
N LEU A 39 -2.11 -0.02 7.43
CA LEU A 39 -1.14 0.17 6.36
C LEU A 39 -0.99 -1.16 5.64
N ASP A 40 -1.14 -1.16 4.33
CA ASP A 40 -1.17 -2.42 3.56
C ASP A 40 0.21 -3.03 3.40
N LEU A 41 1.20 -2.23 3.05
CA LEU A 41 2.58 -2.69 2.84
C LEU A 41 3.57 -1.66 3.38
N ILE A 42 4.64 -2.16 3.97
CA ILE A 42 5.77 -1.32 4.38
C ILE A 42 7.02 -1.93 3.75
N GLY A 43 7.73 -1.14 2.94
CA GLY A 43 8.90 -1.60 2.21
C GLY A 43 10.15 -0.79 2.51
N PHE A 44 11.30 -1.36 2.19
CA PHE A 44 12.59 -0.72 2.41
C PHE A 44 13.54 -1.07 1.27
N ASP A 45 14.21 -0.06 0.71
CA ASP A 45 15.13 -0.27 -0.41
C ASP A 45 16.61 -0.03 -0.05
N GLY A 46 16.91 0.12 1.24
CA GLY A 46 18.24 0.43 1.71
C GLY A 46 18.42 1.89 2.09
N ALA A 47 17.56 2.77 1.62
CA ALA A 47 17.59 4.20 1.91
C ALA A 47 16.24 4.72 2.38
N THR A 48 15.15 4.25 1.78
CA THR A 48 13.80 4.76 2.02
C THR A 48 12.92 3.67 2.62
N ILE A 49 12.20 4.01 3.70
CA ILE A 49 11.06 3.22 4.16
C ILE A 49 9.84 3.80 3.47
N VAL A 50 9.11 2.97 2.73
CA VAL A 50 7.89 3.37 2.04
C VAL A 50 6.68 2.76 2.73
N PHE A 51 5.69 3.61 3.02
CA PHE A 51 4.42 3.19 3.61
C PHE A 51 3.38 3.26 2.50
N CYS A 52 2.81 2.10 2.13
CA CYS A 52 1.96 1.99 0.95
C CYS A 52 0.53 1.67 1.30
N GLU A 53 -0.38 2.41 0.69
CA GLU A 53 -1.80 2.11 0.62
C GLU A 53 -2.07 1.45 -0.73
N VAL A 54 -2.72 0.28 -0.72
CA VAL A 54 -3.04 -0.45 -1.95
C VAL A 54 -4.53 -0.33 -2.21
N LYS A 55 -4.89 0.14 -3.41
CA LYS A 55 -6.27 0.24 -3.85
C LYS A 55 -6.49 -0.73 -5.00
N THR A 56 -7.45 -1.62 -4.82
CA THR A 56 -7.83 -2.59 -5.85
C THR A 56 -9.13 -2.13 -6.47
N ARG A 57 -9.20 -2.14 -7.80
CA ARG A 57 -10.39 -1.76 -8.53
C ARG A 57 -10.58 -2.65 -9.74
N ARG A 58 -11.80 -2.59 -10.28
CA ARG A 58 -12.09 -3.22 -11.57
C ARG A 58 -11.70 -2.24 -12.67
N ALA A 59 -11.06 -2.74 -13.72
CA ALA A 59 -10.64 -1.91 -14.85
C ALA A 59 -11.85 -1.20 -15.45
N GLY A 60 -11.68 0.06 -15.85
CA GLY A 60 -12.75 0.89 -16.40
C GLY A 60 -13.56 1.65 -15.36
N THR A 61 -13.34 1.40 -14.07
CA THR A 61 -14.00 2.19 -13.02
C THR A 61 -13.22 3.47 -12.75
N ARG A 62 -13.84 4.39 -12.01
CA ARG A 62 -13.22 5.68 -11.72
C ARG A 62 -11.94 5.54 -10.92
N GLU A 63 -11.12 6.55 -11.05
CA GLU A 63 -9.80 6.59 -10.46
C GLU A 63 -9.85 6.56 -8.93
N PRO A 64 -9.12 5.66 -8.29
CA PRO A 64 -9.12 5.53 -6.85
C PRO A 64 -8.46 6.72 -6.13
N TRP A 65 -7.75 7.58 -6.85
CA TRP A 65 -7.07 8.72 -6.24
C TRP A 65 -8.02 9.72 -5.59
N GLU A 66 -9.31 9.65 -5.90
CA GLU A 66 -10.32 10.49 -5.25
C GLU A 66 -10.39 10.25 -3.74
N SER A 67 -9.94 9.08 -3.28
CA SER A 67 -9.95 8.75 -1.86
C SER A 67 -8.72 9.26 -1.10
N LEU A 68 -7.82 9.99 -1.77
CA LEU A 68 -6.59 10.48 -1.16
C LEU A 68 -6.75 11.89 -0.58
N GLY A 69 -7.84 12.11 0.16
CA GLY A 69 -8.11 13.40 0.78
C GLY A 69 -7.35 13.61 2.08
N PRO A 70 -7.53 14.79 2.71
CA PRO A 70 -6.80 15.13 3.94
C PRO A 70 -6.98 14.13 5.08
N ALA A 71 -8.18 13.55 5.22
CA ALA A 71 -8.44 12.57 6.28
C ALA A 71 -7.61 11.30 6.06
N LYS A 72 -7.51 10.82 4.82
CA LYS A 72 -6.71 9.64 4.50
C LYS A 72 -5.23 9.92 4.72
N ARG A 73 -4.77 11.10 4.33
CA ARG A 73 -3.38 11.50 4.55
C ARG A 73 -3.03 11.49 6.04
N ARG A 74 -3.90 12.04 6.87
CA ARG A 74 -3.69 12.04 8.33
C ARG A 74 -3.65 10.61 8.87
N GLN A 75 -4.55 9.76 8.40
CA GLN A 75 -4.61 8.38 8.84
C GLN A 75 -3.32 7.62 8.52
N VAL A 76 -2.84 7.74 7.28
CA VAL A 76 -1.63 7.06 6.84
C VAL A 76 -0.42 7.54 7.65
N ARG A 77 -0.30 8.85 7.85
CA ARG A 77 0.80 9.42 8.63
C ARG A 77 0.74 9.01 10.10
N THR A 78 -0.46 8.97 10.68
CA THR A 78 -0.65 8.51 12.05
C THR A 78 -0.23 7.04 12.18
N MET A 79 -0.63 6.21 11.25
CA MET A 79 -0.27 4.80 11.25
C MET A 79 1.23 4.60 11.13
N ALA A 80 1.88 5.39 10.28
CA ALA A 80 3.34 5.32 10.12
C ALA A 80 4.05 5.74 11.40
N ALA A 81 3.56 6.79 12.09
CA ALA A 81 4.13 7.22 13.36
C ALA A 81 4.01 6.13 14.42
N ILE A 82 2.86 5.46 14.50
CA ILE A 82 2.65 4.36 15.43
C ILE A 82 3.63 3.22 15.12
N TRP A 83 3.76 2.86 13.85
CA TRP A 83 4.68 1.79 13.46
C TRP A 83 6.12 2.12 13.84
N LEU A 84 6.57 3.34 13.55
CA LEU A 84 7.92 3.78 13.89
C LEU A 84 8.17 3.77 15.40
N ALA A 85 7.15 4.14 16.18
CA ALA A 85 7.27 4.18 17.63
C ALA A 85 7.25 2.79 18.26
N THR A 86 6.57 1.82 17.64
CA THR A 86 6.34 0.50 18.25
C THR A 86 7.25 -0.59 17.72
N ARG A 87 7.87 -0.42 16.55
CA ARG A 87 8.78 -1.42 15.98
C ARG A 87 10.21 -1.14 16.40
N GLN A 88 10.71 -1.98 17.30
CA GLN A 88 12.07 -1.81 17.83
C GLN A 88 13.14 -2.27 16.83
N SER A 89 12.85 -3.33 16.09
CA SER A 89 13.77 -3.87 15.09
C SER A 89 13.37 -3.44 13.71
N ARG A 90 13.70 -2.20 13.35
CA ARG A 90 13.41 -1.68 12.02
C ARG A 90 14.68 -1.13 11.41
N PRO A 91 14.79 -1.12 10.08
CA PRO A 91 15.98 -0.59 9.42
C PRO A 91 16.07 0.92 9.62
N ARG A 92 17.30 1.42 9.62
CA ARG A 92 17.53 2.85 9.57
C ARG A 92 17.30 3.33 8.15
N ALA A 93 16.49 4.36 8.01
CA ALA A 93 16.17 4.92 6.72
C ALA A 93 16.61 6.38 6.66
N ALA A 94 17.17 6.78 5.52
CA ALA A 94 17.48 8.17 5.26
C ALA A 94 16.21 8.97 4.97
N GLU A 95 15.17 8.30 4.47
CA GLU A 95 13.95 8.93 4.02
C GLU A 95 12.74 8.09 4.32
N LEU A 96 11.62 8.74 4.58
CA LEU A 96 10.31 8.11 4.69
C LEU A 96 9.45 8.62 3.55
N ARG A 97 8.69 7.74 2.91
CA ARG A 97 7.82 8.13 1.82
C ARG A 97 6.47 7.43 1.94
N PHE A 98 5.42 8.09 1.49
CA PHE A 98 4.04 7.61 1.61
C PHE A 98 3.47 7.47 0.21
N ASP A 99 3.22 6.23 -0.22
CA ASP A 99 2.84 5.93 -1.59
C ASP A 99 1.45 5.30 -1.67
N ALA A 100 0.83 5.45 -2.83
CA ALA A 100 -0.41 4.76 -3.16
C ALA A 100 -0.16 3.90 -4.39
N ILE A 101 -0.65 2.67 -4.36
CA ILE A 101 -0.57 1.75 -5.49
C ILE A 101 -1.97 1.31 -5.85
N ALA A 102 -2.39 1.59 -7.07
CA ALA A 102 -3.69 1.17 -7.58
C ALA A 102 -3.50 -0.03 -8.50
N VAL A 103 -4.25 -1.10 -8.22
CA VAL A 103 -4.19 -2.33 -9.00
C VAL A 103 -5.57 -2.55 -9.61
N ALA A 104 -5.61 -2.71 -10.94
CA ALA A 104 -6.85 -2.92 -11.66
C ALA A 104 -6.91 -4.32 -12.23
N PHE A 105 -8.05 -4.97 -12.06
CA PHE A 105 -8.33 -6.30 -12.62
C PHE A 105 -9.47 -6.19 -13.62
N ASP A 106 -9.40 -6.98 -14.70
CA ASP A 106 -10.46 -7.02 -15.69
C ASP A 106 -11.63 -7.92 -15.24
N ALA A 107 -12.62 -8.08 -16.11
CA ALA A 107 -13.82 -8.86 -15.79
C ALA A 107 -13.53 -10.35 -15.56
N ARG A 108 -12.40 -10.84 -16.05
CA ARG A 108 -11.96 -12.24 -15.84
C ARG A 108 -11.20 -12.41 -14.54
N GLY A 109 -10.84 -11.31 -13.87
CA GLY A 109 -9.98 -11.34 -12.71
C GLY A 109 -8.50 -11.30 -13.05
N ASP A 110 -8.14 -11.02 -14.30
CA ASP A 110 -6.75 -10.89 -14.70
C ASP A 110 -6.26 -9.45 -14.47
N LEU A 111 -4.96 -9.32 -14.21
CA LEU A 111 -4.35 -8.02 -14.00
C LEU A 111 -4.46 -7.18 -15.27
N ALA A 112 -5.12 -6.02 -15.16
CA ALA A 112 -5.30 -5.10 -16.27
C ALA A 112 -4.38 -3.90 -16.21
N GLY A 113 -3.91 -3.52 -15.00
CA GLY A 113 -3.00 -2.39 -14.88
C GLY A 113 -2.59 -2.13 -13.44
N LEU A 114 -1.53 -1.36 -13.30
CA LEU A 114 -1.03 -0.93 -12.01
C LEU A 114 -0.51 0.50 -12.14
N ASP A 115 -0.92 1.35 -11.21
CA ASP A 115 -0.40 2.71 -11.11
C ASP A 115 0.22 2.89 -9.73
N HIS A 116 1.44 3.43 -9.71
CA HIS A 116 2.16 3.68 -8.48
C HIS A 116 2.38 5.18 -8.34
N LEU A 117 1.77 5.79 -7.34
CA LEU A 117 1.88 7.21 -7.06
C LEU A 117 2.81 7.40 -5.87
N GLU A 118 4.05 7.78 -6.13
CA GLU A 118 5.03 8.06 -5.08
C GLU A 118 4.74 9.40 -4.43
N GLY A 119 4.90 9.45 -3.11
CA GLY A 119 4.65 10.69 -2.36
C GLY A 119 3.20 11.14 -2.40
N ALA A 120 2.27 10.18 -2.40
CA ALA A 120 0.83 10.47 -2.52
C ALA A 120 0.22 11.12 -1.26
N PHE A 121 0.87 10.97 -0.12
CA PHE A 121 0.31 11.40 1.17
C PHE A 121 1.19 12.39 1.91
#